data_31c15a40b6bc8bb52c78e49a61a0fb12
#
_entry.id   31c15a40b6bc8bb52c78e49a61a0fb12
#
_cell.length_a   1.000
_cell.length_b   1.000
_cell.length_c   1.000
_cell.angle_alpha   90.00
_cell.angle_beta   90.00
_cell.angle_gamma   90.00
#
_symmetry.space_group_name_H-M   'P 1'
#
loop_
_entity.id
_entity.type
_entity.pdbx_description
1 polymer ?
#
loop_
_entity_poly.entity_id
_entity_poly.type
_entity_poly.pdbx_seq_one_letter_code
_entity_poly.pdbx_strand_id
1 'polypeptide(L)'
;QGDPFGSFLFCLGLRPALDRILARCSGARALASSDDILLAVRASQLAAVFQVVVEELGAYGLRVNLAKCCAYCPRPGALQDAGLPADLPVSYEGILHLGVPFGTDAFIDRELDKIARTSCELLQEIKELDDPQVALLILRMSAAPRMVHLTRAMPLYSEQLVDHLVQHDRRVADTLTHILGLVDLTDNQRAQIHLPIRLGGFGLLSPHFTHIAGYFGSFVGCLQDVWQRASSLNILPGQASLSQFLELEWIRDARSAWVHDPRLEGIRREGPTPTLPIEQLLRGPWPRYQHHVSMELHQARQVELLQAAPVREQVRLRSLAGRAAGAWLTAFPGERGCRFLPEDFVIACRLRLGARQLGLPDAPPLRCTCGIEVDDLADHLLLCRRGGQRFRRHGAIMHVLREFIASTRLASYVSMEMPVANYPITAGLVAPGARVDVAVHRPEGDQWLDVVVVHPISSGTAMLRRRASGAASAVRDAEATKRRTYGAAAQRAGASFIPFAFDTFGFRGEGARVFLANLARDAAVAMVGSNPPIASTDAADIPPPHTPLHRSLVSALMTKWTRRIACCLQMQNAILIRERRAAAWALATSGARPSRGGSAARDGGYATRGRAVDPLLDQAYWRSERGHYGG
;
A
#
# COMPACT_ATOMS: atom_id res chain seq x y z
N GLN A 1 1.34 -9.64 28.09
CA GLN A 1 0.98 -9.45 26.68
C GLN A 1 0.74 -7.96 26.42
N GLY A 2 1.24 -7.44 25.29
CA GLY A 2 1.13 -6.02 24.95
C GLY A 2 2.28 -5.11 25.41
N ASP A 3 3.15 -5.57 26.27
CA ASP A 3 4.37 -4.85 26.62
C ASP A 3 5.38 -4.90 25.47
N PRO A 4 5.93 -3.75 25.02
CA PRO A 4 6.95 -3.71 23.94
C PRO A 4 8.21 -4.53 24.26
N PHE A 5 8.58 -4.67 25.52
CA PHE A 5 9.72 -5.46 25.99
C PHE A 5 9.37 -6.89 26.41
N GLY A 6 8.07 -7.25 26.44
CA GLY A 6 7.61 -8.54 26.97
C GLY A 6 8.29 -9.74 26.32
N SER A 7 8.33 -9.82 24.98
CA SER A 7 9.01 -10.92 24.27
C SER A 7 10.52 -10.93 24.49
N PHE A 8 11.15 -9.75 24.56
CA PHE A 8 12.59 -9.64 24.84
C PHE A 8 12.95 -10.14 26.23
N LEU A 9 12.19 -9.67 27.25
CA LEU A 9 12.41 -10.08 28.66
C LEU A 9 12.12 -11.57 28.84
N PHE A 10 11.09 -12.10 28.18
CA PHE A 10 10.79 -13.54 28.19
C PHE A 10 11.96 -14.35 27.64
N CYS A 11 12.51 -13.96 26.47
CA CYS A 11 13.66 -14.65 25.87
C CYS A 11 14.91 -14.58 26.78
N LEU A 12 15.15 -13.44 27.42
CA LEU A 12 16.25 -13.31 28.40
C LEU A 12 16.05 -14.24 29.62
N GLY A 13 14.82 -14.30 30.15
CA GLY A 13 14.48 -15.19 31.27
C GLY A 13 14.56 -16.68 30.91
N LEU A 14 14.23 -17.05 29.67
CA LEU A 14 14.25 -18.42 29.17
C LEU A 14 15.68 -18.91 28.91
N ARG A 15 16.61 -18.02 28.53
CA ARG A 15 17.96 -18.37 28.10
C ARG A 15 18.73 -19.24 29.10
N PRO A 16 18.76 -18.94 30.42
CA PRO A 16 19.47 -19.78 31.40
C PRO A 16 18.90 -21.19 31.54
N ALA A 17 17.58 -21.37 31.34
CA ALA A 17 16.98 -22.72 31.33
C ALA A 17 17.44 -23.52 30.11
N LEU A 18 17.44 -22.91 28.92
CA LEU A 18 17.95 -23.55 27.70
C LEU A 18 19.43 -23.93 27.79
N ASP A 19 20.26 -23.04 28.33
CA ASP A 19 21.70 -23.31 28.53
C ASP A 19 21.92 -24.51 29.48
N ARG A 20 21.12 -24.65 30.57
CA ARG A 20 21.15 -25.82 31.46
C ARG A 20 20.65 -27.09 30.81
N ILE A 21 19.59 -27.03 30.02
CA ILE A 21 19.10 -28.18 29.26
C ILE A 21 20.20 -28.70 28.34
N LEU A 22 20.86 -27.80 27.58
CA LEU A 22 21.94 -28.18 26.68
C LEU A 22 23.20 -28.69 27.39
N ALA A 23 23.52 -28.15 28.57
CA ALA A 23 24.64 -28.62 29.39
C ALA A 23 24.40 -30.03 29.95
N ARG A 24 23.15 -30.33 30.35
CA ARG A 24 22.77 -31.66 30.89
C ARG A 24 22.56 -32.71 29.79
N CYS A 25 22.24 -32.27 28.57
CA CYS A 25 21.88 -33.15 27.46
C CYS A 25 22.94 -33.13 26.37
N SER A 26 24.01 -33.91 26.54
CA SER A 26 25.08 -34.00 25.56
C SER A 26 24.59 -34.44 24.18
N GLY A 27 24.90 -33.63 23.16
CA GLY A 27 24.49 -33.89 21.79
C GLY A 27 23.09 -33.36 21.39
N ALA A 28 22.30 -32.80 22.33
CA ALA A 28 21.08 -32.09 22.02
C ALA A 28 21.38 -30.74 21.35
N ARG A 29 20.49 -30.33 20.46
CA ARG A 29 20.51 -29.02 19.79
C ARG A 29 19.18 -28.32 20.01
N ALA A 30 19.19 -27.03 20.32
CA ALA A 30 17.98 -26.25 20.54
C ALA A 30 17.89 -25.06 19.58
N LEU A 31 16.71 -24.84 19.02
CA LEU A 31 16.28 -23.61 18.39
C LEU A 31 15.05 -23.11 19.14
N ALA A 32 15.11 -21.88 19.64
CA ALA A 32 14.00 -21.29 20.36
C ALA A 32 13.56 -19.96 19.68
N SER A 33 12.29 -19.83 19.49
CA SER A 33 11.64 -18.60 19.00
C SER A 33 10.54 -18.23 19.98
N SER A 34 10.86 -17.37 20.95
CA SER A 34 10.00 -17.07 22.10
C SER A 34 9.66 -18.35 22.89
N ASP A 35 8.38 -18.71 22.94
CA ASP A 35 7.87 -19.90 23.65
C ASP A 35 7.93 -21.19 22.83
N ASP A 36 8.16 -21.11 21.52
CA ASP A 36 8.35 -22.28 20.65
C ASP A 36 9.79 -22.77 20.69
N ILE A 37 9.99 -23.98 21.21
CA ILE A 37 11.33 -24.61 21.36
C ILE A 37 11.37 -25.88 20.51
N LEU A 38 12.29 -25.90 19.54
CA LEU A 38 12.61 -27.09 18.75
C LEU A 38 13.89 -27.72 19.30
N LEU A 39 13.81 -29.02 19.64
CA LEU A 39 14.97 -29.79 20.11
C LEU A 39 15.29 -30.92 19.14
N ALA A 40 16.51 -30.94 18.62
CA ALA A 40 17.02 -32.07 17.84
C ALA A 40 17.89 -32.95 18.75
N VAL A 41 17.49 -34.22 18.89
CA VAL A 41 18.14 -35.19 19.78
C VAL A 41 18.18 -36.58 19.13
N ARG A 42 19.03 -37.48 19.62
CA ARG A 42 19.00 -38.88 19.21
C ARG A 42 17.74 -39.54 19.77
N ALA A 43 17.08 -40.40 18.97
CA ALA A 43 15.84 -41.08 19.39
C ALA A 43 15.99 -41.80 20.75
N SER A 44 17.14 -42.47 20.98
CA SER A 44 17.44 -43.17 22.25
C SER A 44 17.60 -42.25 23.46
N GLN A 45 17.76 -40.93 23.29
CA GLN A 45 17.92 -39.96 24.36
C GLN A 45 16.68 -39.11 24.58
N LEU A 46 15.67 -39.26 23.72
CA LEU A 46 14.54 -38.33 23.69
C LEU A 46 13.78 -38.28 25.02
N ALA A 47 13.49 -39.39 25.67
CA ALA A 47 12.77 -39.43 26.93
C ALA A 47 13.59 -38.75 28.05
N ALA A 48 14.88 -39.01 28.15
CA ALA A 48 15.75 -38.43 29.15
C ALA A 48 15.88 -36.88 28.92
N VAL A 49 16.02 -36.46 27.67
CA VAL A 49 16.05 -35.03 27.33
C VAL A 49 14.73 -34.37 27.65
N PHE A 50 13.61 -35.03 27.34
CA PHE A 50 12.27 -34.49 27.65
C PHE A 50 12.08 -34.28 29.15
N GLN A 51 12.51 -35.23 29.99
CA GLN A 51 12.45 -35.12 31.44
C GLN A 51 13.27 -33.90 31.93
N VAL A 52 14.50 -33.72 31.42
CA VAL A 52 15.35 -32.56 31.74
C VAL A 52 14.69 -31.25 31.34
N VAL A 53 14.01 -31.22 30.18
CA VAL A 53 13.28 -30.03 29.72
C VAL A 53 12.16 -29.66 30.71
N VAL A 54 11.38 -30.66 31.15
CA VAL A 54 10.28 -30.43 32.11
C VAL A 54 10.83 -29.92 33.45
N GLU A 55 11.90 -30.50 33.94
CA GLU A 55 12.56 -30.11 35.20
C GLU A 55 13.12 -28.67 35.13
N GLU A 56 13.92 -28.37 34.10
CA GLU A 56 14.57 -27.06 34.00
C GLU A 56 13.58 -25.93 33.72
N LEU A 57 12.57 -26.15 32.87
CA LEU A 57 11.54 -25.15 32.65
C LEU A 57 10.66 -24.99 33.90
N GLY A 58 10.37 -26.09 34.61
CA GLY A 58 9.63 -26.08 35.88
C GLY A 58 10.31 -25.26 36.97
N ALA A 59 11.65 -25.28 37.03
CA ALA A 59 12.44 -24.45 37.95
C ALA A 59 12.24 -22.94 37.73
N TYR A 60 11.82 -22.54 36.55
CA TYR A 60 11.45 -21.15 36.21
C TYR A 60 9.93 -20.89 36.26
N GLY A 61 9.14 -21.83 36.78
CA GLY A 61 7.69 -21.73 36.86
C GLY A 61 6.97 -21.94 35.53
N LEU A 62 7.69 -22.42 34.50
CA LEU A 62 7.12 -22.71 33.18
C LEU A 62 6.60 -24.15 33.13
N ARG A 63 5.47 -24.36 32.46
CA ARG A 63 4.91 -25.71 32.26
C ARG A 63 4.89 -26.07 30.81
N VAL A 64 5.37 -27.28 30.50
CA VAL A 64 5.30 -27.85 29.15
C VAL A 64 3.85 -28.23 28.85
N ASN A 65 3.29 -27.74 27.75
CA ASN A 65 1.96 -28.11 27.29
C ASN A 65 2.05 -29.29 26.32
N LEU A 66 1.81 -30.51 26.80
CA LEU A 66 1.94 -31.74 26.01
C LEU A 66 1.07 -31.72 24.76
N ALA A 67 -0.14 -31.18 24.81
CA ALA A 67 -1.06 -31.11 23.67
C ALA A 67 -0.54 -30.23 22.51
N LYS A 68 0.43 -29.35 22.79
CA LYS A 68 1.12 -28.52 21.77
C LYS A 68 2.50 -29.05 21.38
N CYS A 69 2.98 -30.10 22.06
CA CYS A 69 4.26 -30.73 21.76
C CYS A 69 4.06 -31.85 20.75
N CYS A 70 5.10 -32.18 19.98
CA CYS A 70 5.14 -33.30 19.08
C CYS A 70 6.56 -33.86 19.01
N ALA A 71 6.71 -35.19 19.17
CA ALA A 71 7.95 -35.88 18.91
C ALA A 71 7.93 -36.40 17.46
N TYR A 72 8.89 -35.96 16.65
CA TYR A 72 9.01 -36.36 15.24
C TYR A 72 10.26 -37.21 15.01
N CYS A 73 10.13 -38.31 14.32
CA CYS A 73 11.25 -39.10 13.83
C CYS A 73 10.91 -39.69 12.44
N PRO A 74 11.75 -39.43 11.41
CA PRO A 74 11.48 -39.94 10.05
C PRO A 74 11.61 -41.44 9.92
N ARG A 75 12.08 -42.17 10.96
CA ARG A 75 12.20 -43.63 10.98
C ARG A 75 10.97 -44.23 11.67
N PRO A 76 10.10 -44.93 10.95
CA PRO A 76 8.93 -45.58 11.54
C PRO A 76 9.33 -46.51 12.70
N GLY A 77 8.57 -46.48 13.79
CA GLY A 77 8.78 -47.32 14.95
C GLY A 77 9.94 -46.91 15.88
N ALA A 78 10.82 -46.01 15.50
CA ALA A 78 12.00 -45.62 16.29
C ALA A 78 11.69 -45.00 17.67
N LEU A 79 10.45 -44.55 17.88
CA LEU A 79 9.99 -43.93 19.13
C LEU A 79 8.98 -44.79 19.90
N GLN A 80 8.67 -46.06 19.46
CA GLN A 80 7.66 -46.92 20.09
C GLN A 80 8.02 -47.24 21.55
N ASP A 81 9.28 -47.54 21.82
CA ASP A 81 9.77 -47.91 23.15
C ASP A 81 10.68 -46.83 23.77
N ALA A 82 10.52 -45.57 23.32
CA ALA A 82 11.40 -44.46 23.73
C ALA A 82 11.10 -43.92 25.17
N GLY A 83 10.10 -44.49 25.88
CA GLY A 83 9.77 -44.06 27.25
C GLY A 83 9.18 -42.66 27.33
N LEU A 84 8.52 -42.20 26.27
CA LEU A 84 7.88 -40.88 26.22
C LEU A 84 6.54 -40.90 27.00
N PRO A 85 6.07 -39.73 27.51
CA PRO A 85 4.74 -39.62 28.08
C PRO A 85 3.67 -40.12 27.10
N ALA A 86 2.69 -40.89 27.60
CA ALA A 86 1.61 -41.45 26.79
C ALA A 86 0.78 -40.38 26.03
N ASP A 87 0.65 -39.21 26.64
CA ASP A 87 -0.10 -38.08 26.06
C ASP A 87 0.74 -37.20 25.11
N LEU A 88 2.02 -37.50 24.90
CA LEU A 88 2.87 -36.74 23.95
C LEU A 88 2.62 -37.26 22.54
N PRO A 89 2.08 -36.45 21.61
CA PRO A 89 1.91 -36.82 20.22
C PRO A 89 3.23 -37.23 19.56
N VAL A 90 3.21 -38.39 18.89
CA VAL A 90 4.35 -38.91 18.11
C VAL A 90 3.99 -38.91 16.65
N SER A 91 4.87 -38.39 15.81
CA SER A 91 4.72 -38.39 14.36
C SER A 91 5.93 -39.02 13.67
N TYR A 92 5.67 -39.81 12.64
CA TYR A 92 6.68 -40.36 11.74
C TYR A 92 6.60 -39.72 10.34
N GLU A 93 5.54 -38.95 10.08
CA GLU A 93 5.30 -38.34 8.78
C GLU A 93 5.85 -36.90 8.69
N GLY A 94 5.74 -36.14 9.78
CA GLY A 94 6.20 -34.78 9.79
C GLY A 94 5.79 -33.98 11.01
N ILE A 95 6.23 -32.74 11.08
CA ILE A 95 5.87 -31.74 12.10
C ILE A 95 5.55 -30.40 11.45
N LEU A 96 4.72 -29.63 12.15
CA LEU A 96 4.50 -28.21 11.83
C LEU A 96 5.31 -27.37 12.81
N HIS A 97 6.27 -26.57 12.31
CA HIS A 97 7.07 -25.68 13.13
C HIS A 97 6.93 -24.25 12.62
N LEU A 98 6.49 -23.33 13.50
CA LEU A 98 6.21 -21.92 13.16
C LEU A 98 5.29 -21.78 11.93
N GLY A 99 4.32 -22.68 11.78
CA GLY A 99 3.39 -22.69 10.66
C GLY A 99 3.96 -23.22 9.33
N VAL A 100 5.17 -23.77 9.35
CA VAL A 100 5.83 -24.39 8.18
C VAL A 100 5.85 -25.91 8.34
N PRO A 101 5.33 -26.69 7.37
CA PRO A 101 5.36 -28.14 7.43
C PRO A 101 6.74 -28.69 7.05
N PHE A 102 7.21 -29.68 7.82
CA PHE A 102 8.42 -30.46 7.57
C PHE A 102 8.07 -31.94 7.67
N GLY A 103 8.46 -32.74 6.71
CA GLY A 103 8.20 -34.18 6.73
C GLY A 103 8.16 -34.80 5.35
N THR A 104 7.34 -35.84 5.20
CA THR A 104 7.07 -36.51 3.92
C THR A 104 6.24 -35.57 3.02
N ASP A 105 6.30 -35.79 1.71
CA ASP A 105 5.53 -35.00 0.73
C ASP A 105 4.02 -35.08 1.03
N ALA A 106 3.51 -36.25 1.40
CA ALA A 106 2.11 -36.43 1.77
C ALA A 106 1.72 -35.64 3.04
N PHE A 107 2.62 -35.52 4.01
CA PHE A 107 2.39 -34.68 5.19
C PHE A 107 2.37 -33.20 4.82
N ILE A 108 3.34 -32.77 4.05
CA ILE A 108 3.47 -31.38 3.59
C ILE A 108 2.21 -30.96 2.82
N ASP A 109 1.78 -31.77 1.87
CA ASP A 109 0.61 -31.50 1.04
C ASP A 109 -0.68 -31.39 1.90
N ARG A 110 -0.88 -32.32 2.83
CA ARG A 110 -2.01 -32.29 3.76
C ARG A 110 -2.03 -31.04 4.64
N GLU A 111 -0.87 -30.58 5.10
CA GLU A 111 -0.79 -29.36 5.93
C GLU A 111 -0.98 -28.08 5.07
N LEU A 112 -0.45 -28.05 3.86
CA LEU A 112 -0.72 -26.96 2.91
C LEU A 112 -2.21 -26.85 2.56
N ASP A 113 -2.89 -27.99 2.38
CA ASP A 113 -4.35 -28.03 2.18
C ASP A 113 -5.14 -27.43 3.35
N LYS A 114 -4.71 -27.68 4.59
CA LYS A 114 -5.34 -27.07 5.77
C LYS A 114 -5.16 -25.55 5.78
N ILE A 115 -3.94 -25.09 5.49
CA ILE A 115 -3.64 -23.65 5.41
C ILE A 115 -4.47 -23.01 4.29
N ALA A 116 -4.55 -23.65 3.13
CA ALA A 116 -5.34 -23.18 1.99
C ALA A 116 -6.83 -23.09 2.32
N ARG A 117 -7.40 -24.10 3.01
CA ARG A 117 -8.80 -24.07 3.46
C ARG A 117 -9.10 -22.90 4.38
N THR A 118 -8.30 -22.70 5.42
CA THR A 118 -8.47 -21.57 6.35
C THR A 118 -8.35 -20.22 5.63
N SER A 119 -7.51 -20.16 4.59
CA SER A 119 -7.42 -18.96 3.74
C SER A 119 -8.68 -18.76 2.89
N CYS A 120 -9.26 -19.84 2.36
CA CYS A 120 -10.51 -19.78 1.58
C CYS A 120 -11.70 -19.33 2.43
N GLU A 121 -11.81 -19.83 3.67
CA GLU A 121 -12.86 -19.42 4.62
C GLU A 121 -12.81 -17.91 4.86
N LEU A 122 -11.63 -17.36 5.16
CA LEU A 122 -11.46 -15.92 5.32
C LEU A 122 -11.83 -15.13 4.04
N LEU A 123 -11.44 -15.62 2.86
CA LEU A 123 -11.78 -14.98 1.59
C LEU A 123 -13.30 -14.98 1.32
N GLN A 124 -13.99 -16.06 1.75
CA GLN A 124 -15.44 -16.14 1.65
C GLN A 124 -16.13 -15.14 2.59
N GLU A 125 -15.69 -15.07 3.86
CA GLU A 125 -16.20 -14.08 4.82
C GLU A 125 -16.03 -12.65 4.33
N ILE A 126 -14.89 -12.34 3.66
CA ILE A 126 -14.65 -11.02 3.07
C ILE A 126 -15.68 -10.69 1.97
N LYS A 127 -16.10 -11.67 1.19
CA LYS A 127 -17.13 -11.48 0.13
C LYS A 127 -18.51 -11.13 0.70
N GLU A 128 -18.78 -11.52 1.95
CA GLU A 128 -20.05 -11.27 2.63
C GLU A 128 -20.13 -9.89 3.30
N LEU A 129 -19.02 -9.12 3.29
CA LEU A 129 -19.00 -7.78 3.86
C LEU A 129 -19.72 -6.76 2.96
N ASP A 130 -20.65 -6.03 3.53
CA ASP A 130 -21.42 -4.98 2.83
C ASP A 130 -20.58 -3.73 2.49
N ASP A 131 -19.51 -3.47 3.25
CA ASP A 131 -18.63 -2.32 3.07
C ASP A 131 -17.40 -2.68 2.20
N PRO A 132 -17.37 -2.31 0.91
CA PRO A 132 -16.28 -2.67 0.00
C PRO A 132 -14.95 -2.00 0.37
N GLN A 133 -14.95 -0.87 1.09
CA GLN A 133 -13.73 -0.23 1.58
C GLN A 133 -13.09 -1.07 2.70
N VAL A 134 -13.89 -1.55 3.64
CA VAL A 134 -13.45 -2.46 4.72
C VAL A 134 -13.00 -3.79 4.12
N ALA A 135 -13.81 -4.37 3.22
CA ALA A 135 -13.50 -5.63 2.54
C ALA A 135 -12.12 -5.59 1.85
N LEU A 136 -11.84 -4.52 1.09
CA LEU A 136 -10.53 -4.35 0.43
C LEU A 136 -9.39 -4.19 1.44
N LEU A 137 -9.60 -3.49 2.55
CA LEU A 137 -8.58 -3.34 3.59
C LEU A 137 -8.22 -4.70 4.22
N ILE A 138 -9.22 -5.49 4.58
CA ILE A 138 -9.01 -6.83 5.16
C ILE A 138 -8.37 -7.76 4.12
N LEU A 139 -8.86 -7.76 2.88
CA LEU A 139 -8.29 -8.53 1.78
C LEU A 139 -6.79 -8.24 1.62
N ARG A 140 -6.39 -6.97 1.65
CA ARG A 140 -5.00 -6.56 1.47
C ARG A 140 -4.13 -6.84 2.69
N MET A 141 -4.63 -6.59 3.91
CA MET A 141 -3.81 -6.62 5.12
C MET A 141 -3.73 -7.99 5.77
N SER A 142 -4.76 -8.83 5.57
CA SER A 142 -4.90 -10.11 6.25
C SER A 142 -4.94 -11.30 5.30
N ALA A 143 -5.76 -11.26 4.25
CA ALA A 143 -5.96 -12.43 3.40
C ALA A 143 -4.84 -12.59 2.37
N ALA A 144 -4.53 -11.57 1.56
CA ALA A 144 -3.51 -11.66 0.50
C ALA A 144 -2.11 -12.07 1.02
N PRO A 145 -1.61 -11.58 2.17
CA PRO A 145 -0.29 -11.98 2.67
C PRO A 145 -0.27 -13.32 3.44
N ARG A 146 -1.40 -14.02 3.58
CA ARG A 146 -1.52 -15.16 4.50
C ARG A 146 -0.52 -16.29 4.26
N MET A 147 -0.14 -16.53 3.02
CA MET A 147 0.83 -17.58 2.66
C MET A 147 2.28 -17.11 2.52
N VAL A 148 2.58 -15.84 2.80
CA VAL A 148 3.92 -15.25 2.60
C VAL A 148 4.99 -15.90 3.49
N HIS A 149 4.63 -16.35 4.70
CA HIS A 149 5.58 -17.02 5.59
C HIS A 149 6.14 -18.31 4.98
N LEU A 150 5.31 -19.05 4.24
CA LEU A 150 5.72 -20.27 3.53
C LEU A 150 6.78 -19.96 2.45
N THR A 151 6.62 -18.85 1.73
CA THR A 151 7.57 -18.46 0.67
C THR A 151 8.97 -18.13 1.18
N ARG A 152 9.14 -17.94 2.48
CA ARG A 152 10.44 -17.67 3.11
C ARG A 152 11.16 -18.91 3.57
N ALA A 153 10.42 -19.98 3.81
CA ALA A 153 10.95 -21.19 4.46
C ALA A 153 10.93 -22.42 3.56
N MET A 154 10.02 -22.47 2.59
CA MET A 154 9.87 -23.63 1.70
C MET A 154 10.59 -23.40 0.36
N PRO A 155 11.22 -24.44 -0.20
CA PRO A 155 11.98 -24.36 -1.45
C PRO A 155 11.14 -23.88 -2.65
N LEU A 156 11.81 -23.19 -3.59
CA LEU A 156 11.19 -22.66 -4.80
C LEU A 156 10.67 -23.73 -5.77
N TYR A 157 11.23 -24.92 -5.70
CA TYR A 157 10.92 -26.06 -6.58
C TYR A 157 9.87 -27.03 -5.98
N SER A 158 9.32 -26.72 -4.81
CA SER A 158 8.18 -27.46 -4.28
C SER A 158 6.96 -27.22 -5.15
N GLU A 159 6.64 -28.14 -6.06
CA GLU A 159 5.48 -28.05 -6.98
C GLU A 159 4.18 -27.85 -6.18
N GLN A 160 4.02 -28.63 -5.10
CA GLN A 160 2.85 -28.54 -4.21
C GLN A 160 2.66 -27.11 -3.69
N LEU A 161 3.72 -26.48 -3.16
CA LEU A 161 3.63 -25.10 -2.68
C LEU A 161 3.29 -24.13 -3.81
N VAL A 162 3.92 -24.25 -4.97
CA VAL A 162 3.69 -23.35 -6.10
C VAL A 162 2.23 -23.40 -6.54
N ASP A 163 1.63 -24.57 -6.63
CA ASP A 163 0.22 -24.74 -6.98
C ASP A 163 -0.71 -24.08 -5.96
N HIS A 164 -0.45 -24.26 -4.68
CA HIS A 164 -1.21 -23.57 -3.62
C HIS A 164 -1.09 -22.05 -3.70
N LEU A 165 0.11 -21.52 -3.97
CA LEU A 165 0.32 -20.08 -4.12
C LEU A 165 -0.40 -19.50 -5.35
N VAL A 166 -0.36 -20.20 -6.50
CA VAL A 166 -1.09 -19.80 -7.72
C VAL A 166 -2.59 -19.77 -7.47
N GLN A 167 -3.13 -20.81 -6.81
CA GLN A 167 -4.55 -20.87 -6.48
C GLN A 167 -4.95 -19.78 -5.48
N HIS A 168 -4.09 -19.50 -4.50
CA HIS A 168 -4.32 -18.43 -3.54
C HIS A 168 -4.42 -17.06 -4.25
N ASP A 169 -3.48 -16.73 -5.15
CA ASP A 169 -3.49 -15.50 -5.90
C ASP A 169 -4.75 -15.35 -6.77
N ARG A 170 -5.20 -16.44 -7.40
CA ARG A 170 -6.47 -16.45 -8.16
C ARG A 170 -7.67 -16.14 -7.26
N ARG A 171 -7.77 -16.80 -6.10
CA ARG A 171 -8.88 -16.57 -5.15
C ARG A 171 -8.89 -15.15 -4.60
N VAL A 172 -7.71 -14.55 -4.35
CA VAL A 172 -7.58 -13.14 -3.96
C VAL A 172 -8.09 -12.21 -5.07
N ALA A 173 -7.73 -12.49 -6.32
CA ALA A 173 -8.22 -11.74 -7.48
C ALA A 173 -9.74 -11.88 -7.66
N ASP A 174 -10.28 -13.09 -7.50
CA ASP A 174 -11.73 -13.38 -7.60
C ASP A 174 -12.51 -12.68 -6.47
N THR A 175 -11.94 -12.60 -5.27
CA THR A 175 -12.54 -11.86 -4.15
C THR A 175 -12.60 -10.37 -4.45
N LEU A 176 -11.52 -9.77 -5.01
CA LEU A 176 -11.57 -8.38 -5.46
C LEU A 176 -12.59 -8.17 -6.58
N THR A 177 -12.67 -9.10 -7.54
CA THR A 177 -13.66 -9.08 -8.64
C THR A 177 -15.08 -9.02 -8.08
N HIS A 178 -15.36 -9.84 -7.06
CA HIS A 178 -16.65 -9.84 -6.35
C HIS A 178 -16.91 -8.51 -5.64
N ILE A 179 -15.95 -8.01 -4.82
CA ILE A 179 -16.07 -6.71 -4.12
C ILE A 179 -16.39 -5.57 -5.09
N LEU A 180 -15.81 -5.60 -6.28
CA LEU A 180 -16.01 -4.58 -7.29
C LEU A 180 -17.23 -4.83 -8.19
N GLY A 181 -17.95 -5.94 -8.02
CA GLY A 181 -19.08 -6.31 -8.86
C GLY A 181 -18.70 -6.41 -10.34
N LEU A 182 -17.53 -6.95 -10.64
CA LEU A 182 -17.05 -7.23 -12.00
C LEU A 182 -17.36 -8.68 -12.38
N VAL A 183 -17.45 -8.95 -13.68
CA VAL A 183 -17.62 -10.33 -14.16
C VAL A 183 -16.27 -11.05 -14.12
N ASP A 184 -15.23 -10.42 -14.64
CA ASP A 184 -13.86 -10.95 -14.65
C ASP A 184 -12.83 -9.81 -14.77
N LEU A 185 -11.56 -10.14 -14.55
CA LEU A 185 -10.41 -9.27 -14.74
C LEU A 185 -9.64 -9.71 -15.98
N THR A 186 -9.23 -8.76 -16.80
CA THR A 186 -8.25 -9.04 -17.88
C THR A 186 -6.88 -9.37 -17.26
N ASP A 187 -5.99 -10.00 -18.04
CA ASP A 187 -4.64 -10.33 -17.56
C ASP A 187 -3.87 -9.09 -17.11
N ASN A 188 -4.01 -7.97 -17.81
CA ASN A 188 -3.40 -6.70 -17.42
C ASN A 188 -3.96 -6.19 -16.08
N GLN A 189 -5.25 -6.33 -15.84
CA GLN A 189 -5.87 -5.96 -14.56
C GLN A 189 -5.43 -6.91 -13.45
N ARG A 190 -5.35 -8.23 -13.72
CA ARG A 190 -4.79 -9.21 -12.77
C ARG A 190 -3.33 -8.86 -12.42
N ALA A 191 -2.51 -8.51 -13.38
CA ALA A 191 -1.15 -8.05 -13.12
C ALA A 191 -1.12 -6.75 -12.31
N GLN A 192 -2.00 -5.78 -12.62
CA GLN A 192 -2.06 -4.49 -11.94
C GLN A 192 -2.46 -4.62 -10.46
N ILE A 193 -3.43 -5.47 -10.10
CA ILE A 193 -3.91 -5.56 -8.71
C ILE A 193 -2.80 -5.96 -7.73
N HIS A 194 -1.84 -6.76 -8.19
CA HIS A 194 -0.71 -7.25 -7.40
C HIS A 194 0.47 -6.25 -7.34
N LEU A 195 0.48 -5.22 -8.18
CA LEU A 195 1.50 -4.18 -8.06
C LEU A 195 1.34 -3.40 -6.75
N PRO A 196 2.45 -2.95 -6.14
CA PRO A 196 2.41 -2.00 -5.03
C PRO A 196 1.60 -0.75 -5.39
N ILE A 197 0.90 -0.18 -4.41
CA ILE A 197 0.06 1.01 -4.61
C ILE A 197 0.85 2.15 -5.27
N ARG A 198 2.13 2.33 -4.89
CA ARG A 198 3.02 3.37 -5.45
C ARG A 198 3.37 3.14 -6.94
N LEU A 199 3.19 1.94 -7.43
CA LEU A 199 3.39 1.57 -8.84
C LEU A 199 2.07 1.49 -9.64
N GLY A 200 0.97 1.97 -9.05
CA GLY A 200 -0.35 2.03 -9.69
C GLY A 200 -1.25 0.83 -9.41
N GLY A 201 -0.80 -0.14 -8.61
CA GLY A 201 -1.59 -1.31 -8.21
C GLY A 201 -2.52 -1.10 -7.03
N PHE A 202 -3.11 -2.19 -6.53
CA PHE A 202 -3.94 -2.22 -5.34
C PHE A 202 -3.16 -2.66 -4.09
N GLY A 203 -1.92 -3.13 -4.27
CA GLY A 203 -1.08 -3.63 -3.19
C GLY A 203 -1.58 -4.95 -2.62
N LEU A 204 -2.31 -5.75 -3.39
CA LEU A 204 -2.64 -7.12 -3.04
C LEU A 204 -1.39 -7.95 -3.26
N LEU A 205 -0.77 -8.36 -2.17
CA LEU A 205 0.46 -9.13 -2.25
C LEU A 205 0.21 -10.46 -2.96
N SER A 206 1.07 -10.81 -3.93
CA SER A 206 1.08 -12.12 -4.57
C SER A 206 2.23 -12.95 -4.01
N PRO A 207 1.97 -13.91 -3.12
CA PRO A 207 2.97 -14.85 -2.65
C PRO A 207 3.65 -15.61 -3.79
N HIS A 208 2.91 -16.05 -4.81
CA HIS A 208 3.48 -16.73 -5.97
C HIS A 208 4.48 -15.86 -6.72
N PHE A 209 4.10 -14.61 -7.05
CA PHE A 209 4.99 -13.71 -7.80
C PHE A 209 6.24 -13.35 -7.02
N THR A 210 6.12 -13.17 -5.71
CA THR A 210 7.23 -12.73 -4.84
C THR A 210 7.95 -13.89 -4.15
N HIS A 211 7.62 -15.16 -4.45
CA HIS A 211 8.21 -16.34 -3.81
C HIS A 211 9.74 -16.32 -3.87
N ILE A 212 10.30 -16.12 -5.06
CA ILE A 212 11.76 -16.10 -5.21
C ILE A 212 12.42 -14.99 -4.36
N ALA A 213 11.82 -13.81 -4.28
CA ALA A 213 12.34 -12.74 -3.43
C ALA A 213 12.21 -13.08 -1.94
N GLY A 214 11.13 -13.77 -1.56
CA GLY A 214 10.89 -14.23 -0.19
C GLY A 214 11.93 -15.27 0.23
N TYR A 215 12.06 -16.31 -0.53
CA TYR A 215 12.98 -17.43 -0.24
C TYR A 215 14.44 -16.96 -0.25
N PHE A 216 14.88 -16.33 -1.33
CA PHE A 216 16.25 -15.87 -1.47
C PHE A 216 16.61 -14.77 -0.45
N GLY A 217 15.68 -13.86 -0.17
CA GLY A 217 15.86 -12.85 0.86
C GLY A 217 15.99 -13.42 2.28
N SER A 218 15.23 -14.49 2.59
CA SER A 218 15.36 -15.24 3.84
C SER A 218 16.69 -15.98 3.89
N PHE A 219 17.04 -16.69 2.83
CA PHE A 219 18.29 -17.42 2.68
C PHE A 219 19.51 -16.51 2.93
N VAL A 220 19.59 -15.37 2.24
CA VAL A 220 20.69 -14.41 2.40
C VAL A 220 20.73 -13.83 3.82
N GLY A 221 19.56 -13.56 4.42
CA GLY A 221 19.46 -13.02 5.77
C GLY A 221 19.95 -13.99 6.86
N CYS A 222 19.82 -15.31 6.64
CA CYS A 222 20.18 -16.36 7.60
C CYS A 222 21.53 -17.03 7.31
N LEU A 223 22.07 -16.88 6.11
CA LEU A 223 23.19 -17.67 5.61
C LEU A 223 24.42 -17.62 6.52
N GLN A 224 24.79 -16.44 7.00
CA GLN A 224 25.93 -16.26 7.89
C GLN A 224 25.73 -16.98 9.23
N ASP A 225 24.54 -16.84 9.82
CA ASP A 225 24.21 -17.46 11.11
C ASP A 225 24.14 -18.98 10.97
N VAL A 226 23.57 -19.49 9.87
CA VAL A 226 23.50 -20.92 9.58
C VAL A 226 24.89 -21.48 9.38
N TRP A 227 25.75 -20.79 8.62
CA TRP A 227 27.15 -21.19 8.43
C TRP A 227 27.94 -21.28 9.75
N GLN A 228 27.86 -20.23 10.57
CA GLN A 228 28.55 -20.20 11.87
C GLN A 228 28.07 -21.31 12.81
N ARG A 229 26.76 -21.54 12.86
CA ARG A 229 26.15 -22.61 13.68
C ARG A 229 26.48 -23.99 13.13
N ALA A 230 26.39 -24.21 11.83
CA ALA A 230 26.76 -25.48 11.22
C ALA A 230 28.22 -25.87 11.51
N SER A 231 29.11 -24.90 11.47
CA SER A 231 30.52 -25.07 11.80
C SER A 231 30.73 -25.37 13.29
N SER A 232 30.07 -24.62 14.19
CA SER A 232 30.19 -24.80 15.64
C SER A 232 29.57 -26.10 16.15
N LEU A 233 28.58 -26.64 15.45
CA LEU A 233 27.80 -27.82 15.83
C LEU A 233 28.34 -29.12 15.21
N ASN A 234 29.41 -29.07 14.45
CA ASN A 234 29.94 -30.21 13.70
C ASN A 234 28.88 -30.97 12.86
N ILE A 235 27.92 -30.22 12.31
CA ILE A 235 26.86 -30.77 11.42
C ILE A 235 27.48 -31.18 10.09
N LEU A 236 28.58 -30.52 9.69
CA LEU A 236 29.35 -30.86 8.51
C LEU A 236 30.57 -31.70 8.92
N PRO A 237 30.96 -32.72 8.15
CA PRO A 237 32.10 -33.53 8.46
C PRO A 237 33.38 -32.65 8.53
N GLY A 238 34.13 -32.78 9.60
CA GLY A 238 35.28 -32.01 10.08
C GLY A 238 35.90 -30.99 9.12
N GLN A 239 36.01 -29.75 9.55
CA GLN A 239 36.57 -28.62 8.80
C GLN A 239 35.98 -28.43 7.37
N ALA A 240 34.68 -28.61 7.20
CA ALA A 240 34.04 -28.33 5.93
C ALA A 240 34.36 -26.90 5.49
N SER A 241 34.86 -26.74 4.27
CA SER A 241 35.11 -25.44 3.68
C SER A 241 33.81 -24.75 3.34
N LEU A 242 33.83 -23.43 3.23
CA LEU A 242 32.67 -22.66 2.73
C LEU A 242 32.13 -23.23 1.41
N SER A 243 33.03 -23.66 0.52
CA SER A 243 32.67 -24.28 -0.75
C SER A 243 31.84 -25.55 -0.57
N GLN A 244 32.20 -26.44 0.37
CA GLN A 244 31.40 -27.64 0.67
C GLN A 244 30.03 -27.31 1.27
N PHE A 245 29.94 -26.29 2.13
CA PHE A 245 28.68 -25.80 2.65
C PHE A 245 27.76 -25.27 1.52
N LEU A 246 28.32 -24.58 0.54
CA LEU A 246 27.60 -24.03 -0.60
C LEU A 246 27.14 -25.11 -1.61
N GLU A 247 27.68 -26.31 -1.54
CA GLU A 247 27.26 -27.47 -2.35
C GLU A 247 26.15 -28.29 -1.69
N LEU A 248 25.71 -27.93 -0.48
CA LEU A 248 24.50 -28.54 0.09
C LEU A 248 23.33 -28.34 -0.89
N GLU A 249 22.58 -29.39 -1.10
CA GLU A 249 21.52 -29.46 -2.12
C GLU A 249 20.58 -28.24 -2.09
N TRP A 250 20.04 -27.92 -0.92
CA TRP A 250 19.11 -26.80 -0.76
C TRP A 250 19.74 -25.43 -1.03
N ILE A 251 21.07 -25.27 -0.81
CA ILE A 251 21.80 -24.04 -1.12
C ILE A 251 22.08 -23.95 -2.62
N ARG A 252 22.55 -25.06 -3.19
CA ARG A 252 22.82 -25.15 -4.64
C ARG A 252 21.57 -24.86 -5.44
N ASP A 253 20.43 -25.40 -5.03
CA ASP A 253 19.16 -25.23 -5.72
C ASP A 253 18.63 -23.80 -5.59
N ALA A 254 18.77 -23.17 -4.43
CA ALA A 254 18.45 -21.75 -4.24
C ALA A 254 19.33 -20.86 -5.16
N ARG A 255 20.62 -21.17 -5.29
CA ARG A 255 21.53 -20.46 -6.21
C ARG A 255 21.10 -20.68 -7.66
N SER A 256 20.82 -21.92 -8.03
CA SER A 256 20.39 -22.26 -9.39
C SER A 256 19.11 -21.50 -9.77
N ALA A 257 18.10 -21.51 -8.90
CA ALA A 257 16.88 -20.76 -9.10
C ALA A 257 17.16 -19.25 -9.26
N TRP A 258 18.01 -18.67 -8.40
CA TRP A 258 18.38 -17.26 -8.50
C TRP A 258 19.08 -16.93 -9.82
N VAL A 259 20.02 -17.78 -10.26
CA VAL A 259 20.80 -17.55 -11.50
C VAL A 259 19.98 -17.77 -12.76
N HIS A 260 19.07 -18.73 -12.76
CA HIS A 260 18.36 -19.16 -13.97
C HIS A 260 16.92 -18.69 -14.07
N ASP A 261 16.33 -18.10 -13.01
CA ASP A 261 14.95 -17.62 -13.10
C ASP A 261 14.83 -16.48 -14.11
N PRO A 262 14.03 -16.66 -15.18
CA PRO A 262 13.89 -15.65 -16.25
C PRO A 262 13.33 -14.31 -15.74
N ARG A 263 12.54 -14.32 -14.68
CA ARG A 263 11.97 -13.10 -14.08
C ARG A 263 13.03 -12.17 -13.48
N LEU A 264 14.22 -12.71 -13.15
CA LEU A 264 15.35 -11.97 -12.58
C LEU A 264 16.37 -11.50 -13.63
N GLU A 265 16.16 -11.84 -14.90
CA GLU A 265 17.13 -11.53 -15.96
C GLU A 265 17.38 -10.03 -16.11
N GLY A 266 16.34 -9.23 -16.09
CA GLY A 266 16.45 -7.76 -16.11
C GLY A 266 17.17 -7.20 -14.87
N ILE A 267 16.85 -7.74 -13.70
CA ILE A 267 17.50 -7.37 -12.43
C ILE A 267 19.00 -7.65 -12.45
N ARG A 268 19.40 -8.79 -13.02
CA ARG A 268 20.82 -9.18 -13.15
C ARG A 268 21.60 -8.29 -14.10
N ARG A 269 20.95 -7.72 -15.13
CA ARG A 269 21.62 -6.90 -16.15
C ARG A 269 21.73 -5.43 -15.80
N GLU A 270 20.73 -4.85 -15.15
CA GLU A 270 20.57 -3.39 -15.02
C GLU A 270 20.60 -2.87 -13.57
N GLY A 271 20.52 -3.73 -12.58
CA GLY A 271 20.37 -3.33 -11.18
C GLY A 271 21.67 -3.21 -10.39
N PRO A 272 21.69 -2.35 -9.37
CA PRO A 272 22.79 -2.32 -8.40
C PRO A 272 22.78 -3.54 -7.46
N THR A 273 21.76 -4.39 -7.53
CA THR A 273 21.73 -5.67 -6.81
C THR A 273 22.55 -6.64 -7.61
N PRO A 274 23.75 -6.88 -7.17
CA PRO A 274 24.66 -7.64 -8.01
C PRO A 274 24.21 -9.09 -8.03
N THR A 275 24.48 -9.71 -9.12
CA THR A 275 24.95 -11.08 -9.18
C THR A 275 26.15 -11.21 -8.25
N LEU A 276 26.01 -10.85 -6.97
CA LEU A 276 27.09 -10.98 -6.00
C LEU A 276 27.39 -12.46 -5.87
N PRO A 277 28.65 -12.86 -6.07
CA PRO A 277 29.05 -14.19 -5.67
C PRO A 277 28.57 -14.47 -4.26
N ILE A 278 28.17 -15.70 -3.98
CA ILE A 278 27.59 -16.05 -2.67
C ILE A 278 28.56 -15.73 -1.51
N GLU A 279 29.84 -15.74 -1.81
CA GLU A 279 30.90 -15.32 -0.88
C GLU A 279 30.78 -13.85 -0.48
N GLN A 280 30.29 -13.00 -1.38
CA GLN A 280 30.00 -11.60 -1.06
C GLN A 280 28.67 -11.47 -0.31
N LEU A 281 27.69 -12.31 -0.60
CA LEU A 281 26.44 -12.34 0.17
C LEU A 281 26.66 -12.73 1.64
N LEU A 282 27.64 -13.59 1.91
CA LEU A 282 28.08 -13.94 3.28
C LEU A 282 28.73 -12.80 4.05
N ARG A 283 29.21 -11.77 3.36
CA ARG A 283 29.89 -10.62 3.99
C ARG A 283 28.91 -9.56 4.52
N GLY A 284 27.56 -9.77 4.41
CA GLY A 284 26.54 -8.84 4.87
C GLY A 284 26.87 -8.10 6.17
N PRO A 285 26.05 -7.15 6.60
CA PRO A 285 24.60 -7.23 6.65
C PRO A 285 23.92 -6.65 5.40
N TRP A 286 22.87 -7.34 4.92
CA TRP A 286 22.03 -6.91 3.78
C TRP A 286 20.65 -6.49 4.27
N PRO A 287 20.52 -5.30 4.88
CA PRO A 287 19.24 -4.88 5.43
C PRO A 287 18.20 -4.73 4.32
N ARG A 288 17.02 -5.31 4.53
CA ARG A 288 15.87 -5.22 3.61
C ARG A 288 16.12 -5.84 2.22
N TYR A 289 17.00 -6.81 2.08
CA TYR A 289 17.32 -7.44 0.80
C TYR A 289 16.07 -7.94 0.06
N GLN A 290 15.20 -8.72 0.75
CA GLN A 290 13.92 -9.16 0.19
C GLN A 290 13.10 -7.99 -0.37
N HIS A 291 13.07 -6.85 0.33
CA HIS A 291 12.31 -5.68 -0.12
C HIS A 291 12.88 -5.10 -1.42
N HIS A 292 14.20 -5.03 -1.55
CA HIS A 292 14.85 -4.53 -2.77
C HIS A 292 14.51 -5.42 -3.95
N VAL A 293 14.75 -6.74 -3.84
CA VAL A 293 14.45 -7.70 -4.91
C VAL A 293 12.95 -7.68 -5.29
N SER A 294 12.05 -7.70 -4.29
CA SER A 294 10.62 -7.61 -4.56
C SER A 294 10.24 -6.33 -5.30
N MET A 295 10.90 -5.21 -4.99
CA MET A 295 10.61 -3.95 -5.67
C MET A 295 11.09 -3.93 -7.12
N GLU A 296 12.24 -4.50 -7.39
CA GLU A 296 12.75 -4.62 -8.76
C GLU A 296 11.85 -5.52 -9.60
N LEU A 297 11.42 -6.68 -9.08
CA LEU A 297 10.42 -7.54 -9.73
C LEU A 297 9.12 -6.77 -10.07
N HIS A 298 8.62 -5.99 -9.12
CA HIS A 298 7.41 -5.19 -9.34
C HIS A 298 7.62 -4.05 -10.36
N GLN A 299 8.80 -3.44 -10.38
CA GLN A 299 9.14 -2.41 -11.38
C GLN A 299 9.25 -3.02 -12.77
N ALA A 300 9.91 -4.17 -12.92
CA ALA A 300 9.95 -4.90 -14.18
C ALA A 300 8.52 -5.24 -14.65
N ARG A 301 7.68 -5.76 -13.77
CA ARG A 301 6.27 -6.05 -14.08
C ARG A 301 5.47 -4.81 -14.49
N GLN A 302 5.74 -3.66 -13.85
CA GLN A 302 5.11 -2.40 -14.26
C GLN A 302 5.52 -1.97 -15.66
N VAL A 303 6.80 -2.14 -16.01
CA VAL A 303 7.31 -1.83 -17.37
C VAL A 303 6.65 -2.74 -18.40
N GLU A 304 6.59 -4.05 -18.17
CA GLU A 304 5.89 -5.01 -19.03
C GLU A 304 4.42 -4.60 -19.25
N LEU A 305 3.73 -4.28 -18.14
CA LEU A 305 2.33 -3.85 -18.19
C LEU A 305 2.15 -2.56 -19.02
N LEU A 306 3.07 -1.61 -18.87
CA LEU A 306 3.05 -0.37 -19.66
C LEU A 306 3.33 -0.63 -21.14
N GLN A 307 4.23 -1.55 -21.48
CA GLN A 307 4.55 -1.91 -22.88
C GLN A 307 3.39 -2.63 -23.57
N ALA A 308 2.72 -3.53 -22.85
CA ALA A 308 1.58 -4.29 -23.38
C ALA A 308 0.28 -3.46 -23.47
N ALA A 309 0.18 -2.35 -22.75
CA ALA A 309 -1.05 -1.57 -22.62
C ALA A 309 -1.28 -0.65 -23.85
N PRO A 310 -2.54 -0.46 -24.31
CA PRO A 310 -2.88 0.59 -25.25
C PRO A 310 -2.51 1.99 -24.72
N VAL A 311 -2.28 2.95 -25.62
CA VAL A 311 -1.79 4.31 -25.28
C VAL A 311 -2.65 5.00 -24.19
N ARG A 312 -3.96 4.86 -24.26
CA ARG A 312 -4.86 5.40 -23.21
C ARG A 312 -4.55 4.79 -21.85
N GLU A 313 -4.38 3.48 -21.78
CA GLU A 313 -4.08 2.76 -20.55
C GLU A 313 -2.66 3.09 -20.03
N GLN A 314 -1.70 3.30 -20.90
CA GLN A 314 -0.37 3.80 -20.52
C GLN A 314 -0.47 5.14 -19.78
N VAL A 315 -1.30 6.07 -20.27
CA VAL A 315 -1.54 7.37 -19.60
C VAL A 315 -2.14 7.15 -18.23
N ARG A 316 -3.19 6.30 -18.12
CA ARG A 316 -3.83 5.98 -16.84
C ARG A 316 -2.83 5.37 -15.85
N LEU A 317 -2.12 4.32 -16.24
CA LEU A 317 -1.16 3.62 -15.38
C LEU A 317 -0.04 4.54 -14.89
N ARG A 318 0.46 5.43 -15.74
CA ARG A 318 1.47 6.44 -15.35
C ARG A 318 0.92 7.46 -14.37
N SER A 319 -0.34 7.87 -14.53
CA SER A 319 -1.03 8.78 -13.60
C SER A 319 -1.31 8.15 -12.25
N LEU A 320 -1.45 6.83 -12.19
CA LEU A 320 -1.65 6.08 -10.95
C LEU A 320 -0.34 5.86 -10.18
N ALA A 321 0.82 6.02 -10.81
CA ALA A 321 2.10 5.84 -10.16
C ALA A 321 2.40 7.00 -9.20
N GLY A 322 3.03 6.67 -8.07
CA GLY A 322 3.38 7.65 -7.04
C GLY A 322 2.58 7.47 -5.74
N ARG A 323 3.18 7.91 -4.65
CA ARG A 323 2.62 7.67 -3.28
C ARG A 323 1.27 8.34 -3.05
N ALA A 324 0.99 9.47 -3.71
CA ALA A 324 -0.23 10.22 -3.49
C ALA A 324 -1.44 9.61 -4.20
N ALA A 325 -1.26 9.10 -5.43
CA ALA A 325 -2.35 8.66 -6.30
C ALA A 325 -3.19 7.51 -5.73
N GLY A 326 -2.59 6.64 -4.91
CA GLY A 326 -3.27 5.51 -4.28
C GLY A 326 -3.43 5.63 -2.77
N ALA A 327 -3.14 6.78 -2.17
CA ALA A 327 -3.16 6.94 -0.71
C ALA A 327 -4.56 6.67 -0.10
N TRP A 328 -5.63 6.95 -0.82
CA TRP A 328 -7.00 6.67 -0.41
C TRP A 328 -7.31 5.17 -0.19
N LEU A 329 -6.60 4.26 -0.89
CA LEU A 329 -6.71 2.82 -0.66
C LEU A 329 -6.19 2.39 0.71
N THR A 330 -5.34 3.20 1.35
CA THR A 330 -4.77 2.92 2.67
C THR A 330 -5.44 3.68 3.80
N ALA A 331 -6.45 4.49 3.49
CA ALA A 331 -7.17 5.28 4.46
C ALA A 331 -8.19 4.41 5.21
N PHE A 332 -8.22 4.53 6.53
CA PHE A 332 -9.22 3.86 7.34
C PHE A 332 -10.56 4.60 7.28
N PRO A 333 -11.70 3.89 7.17
CA PRO A 333 -13.02 4.53 7.15
C PRO A 333 -13.34 5.39 8.38
N GLY A 334 -12.71 5.09 9.52
CA GLY A 334 -12.85 5.88 10.75
C GLY A 334 -12.06 7.20 10.76
N GLU A 335 -11.10 7.39 9.83
CA GLU A 335 -10.42 8.67 9.69
C GLU A 335 -11.38 9.72 9.12
N ARG A 336 -11.43 10.91 9.74
CA ARG A 336 -12.34 12.00 9.33
C ARG A 336 -12.23 12.29 7.83
N GLY A 337 -13.35 12.13 7.11
CA GLY A 337 -13.50 12.37 5.67
C GLY A 337 -12.71 11.40 4.77
N CYS A 338 -12.47 10.18 5.28
CA CYS A 338 -11.88 9.09 4.51
C CYS A 338 -12.86 7.94 4.24
N ARG A 339 -14.09 8.02 4.78
CA ARG A 339 -15.14 7.03 4.55
C ARG A 339 -15.88 7.33 3.25
N PHE A 340 -15.90 6.37 2.35
CA PHE A 340 -16.67 6.41 1.10
C PHE A 340 -18.08 5.84 1.32
N LEU A 341 -19.03 6.27 0.50
CA LEU A 341 -20.21 5.46 0.28
C LEU A 341 -19.81 4.20 -0.50
N PRO A 342 -20.45 3.04 -0.25
CA PRO A 342 -20.08 1.78 -0.91
C PRO A 342 -20.00 1.88 -2.43
N GLU A 343 -21.01 2.47 -3.07
CA GLU A 343 -21.03 2.68 -4.52
C GLU A 343 -19.90 3.57 -5.02
N ASP A 344 -19.62 4.67 -4.31
CA ASP A 344 -18.57 5.62 -4.69
C ASP A 344 -17.17 4.98 -4.56
N PHE A 345 -16.98 4.10 -3.57
CA PHE A 345 -15.74 3.34 -3.42
C PHE A 345 -15.52 2.36 -4.59
N VAL A 346 -16.55 1.62 -4.97
CA VAL A 346 -16.52 0.71 -6.13
C VAL A 346 -16.21 1.48 -7.42
N ILE A 347 -16.86 2.62 -7.66
CA ILE A 347 -16.62 3.48 -8.82
C ILE A 347 -15.14 3.94 -8.83
N ALA A 348 -14.60 4.40 -7.71
CA ALA A 348 -13.22 4.84 -7.59
C ALA A 348 -12.22 3.68 -7.85
N CYS A 349 -12.50 2.48 -7.34
CA CYS A 349 -11.70 1.29 -7.59
C CYS A 349 -11.73 0.87 -9.07
N ARG A 350 -12.91 0.85 -9.69
CA ARG A 350 -13.06 0.55 -11.12
C ARG A 350 -12.34 1.58 -11.98
N LEU A 351 -12.41 2.88 -11.63
CA LEU A 351 -11.68 3.94 -12.32
C LEU A 351 -10.15 3.70 -12.24
N ARG A 352 -9.65 3.35 -11.05
CA ARG A 352 -8.24 3.00 -10.84
C ARG A 352 -7.82 1.77 -11.65
N LEU A 353 -8.68 0.76 -11.74
CA LEU A 353 -8.40 -0.50 -12.44
C LEU A 353 -8.53 -0.36 -13.98
N GLY A 354 -9.12 0.74 -14.48
CA GLY A 354 -9.51 0.86 -15.87
C GLY A 354 -10.60 -0.13 -16.27
N ALA A 355 -11.47 -0.44 -15.32
CA ALA A 355 -12.62 -1.32 -15.55
C ALA A 355 -13.85 -0.51 -15.96
N ARG A 356 -14.77 -1.17 -16.66
CA ARG A 356 -16.03 -0.55 -17.11
C ARG A 356 -16.80 0.05 -15.96
N GLN A 357 -17.27 1.29 -16.17
CA GLN A 357 -18.12 2.04 -15.22
C GLN A 357 -19.60 1.90 -15.54
N LEU A 358 -19.94 1.57 -16.75
CA LEU A 358 -21.30 1.44 -17.26
C LEU A 358 -21.72 -0.02 -17.28
N GLY A 359 -23.04 -0.24 -17.15
CA GLY A 359 -23.80 -1.48 -17.07
C GLY A 359 -23.34 -2.72 -17.85
N LEU A 360 -24.27 -3.57 -18.22
CA LEU A 360 -24.00 -4.80 -18.98
C LEU A 360 -23.43 -4.49 -20.37
N PRO A 361 -22.63 -5.39 -20.98
CA PRO A 361 -22.03 -5.20 -22.29
C PRO A 361 -23.03 -4.82 -23.41
N ASP A 362 -24.25 -5.32 -23.30
CA ASP A 362 -25.31 -5.16 -24.31
C ASP A 362 -26.29 -4.00 -24.00
N ALA A 363 -26.00 -3.17 -22.99
CA ALA A 363 -26.84 -2.03 -22.67
C ALA A 363 -26.76 -0.96 -23.79
N PRO A 364 -27.86 -0.28 -24.14
CA PRO A 364 -27.85 0.75 -25.17
C PRO A 364 -26.86 1.88 -24.78
N PRO A 365 -26.23 2.51 -25.79
CA PRO A 365 -25.25 3.57 -25.56
C PRO A 365 -25.91 4.76 -24.84
N LEU A 366 -25.36 5.13 -23.68
CA LEU A 366 -25.83 6.26 -22.91
C LEU A 366 -25.30 7.57 -23.51
N ARG A 367 -26.12 8.61 -23.52
CA ARG A 367 -25.72 9.97 -23.92
C ARG A 367 -25.73 10.91 -22.74
N CYS A 368 -24.63 11.61 -22.57
CA CYS A 368 -24.52 12.69 -21.60
C CYS A 368 -25.52 13.81 -21.91
N THR A 369 -25.88 14.59 -20.90
CA THR A 369 -26.73 15.80 -21.07
C THR A 369 -26.18 16.81 -22.09
N CYS A 370 -24.89 16.73 -22.47
CA CYS A 370 -24.30 17.53 -23.54
C CYS A 370 -24.48 16.92 -24.97
N GLY A 371 -25.10 15.74 -25.07
CA GLY A 371 -25.35 15.02 -26.32
C GLY A 371 -24.23 14.06 -26.75
N ILE A 372 -23.06 14.10 -26.13
CA ILE A 372 -21.92 13.21 -26.43
C ILE A 372 -22.20 11.84 -25.81
N GLU A 373 -21.86 10.79 -26.55
CA GLU A 373 -21.92 9.42 -26.07
C GLU A 373 -20.94 9.21 -24.89
N VAL A 374 -21.41 8.49 -23.88
CA VAL A 374 -20.60 8.20 -22.70
C VAL A 374 -19.78 6.94 -22.95
N ASP A 375 -18.46 7.09 -22.87
CA ASP A 375 -17.53 5.96 -22.96
C ASP A 375 -17.62 5.04 -21.74
N ASP A 376 -17.30 3.75 -21.94
CA ASP A 376 -17.35 2.72 -20.91
C ASP A 376 -16.50 3.02 -19.67
N LEU A 377 -15.43 3.79 -19.83
CA LEU A 377 -14.45 4.11 -18.79
C LEU A 377 -14.75 5.45 -18.10
N ALA A 378 -15.84 6.14 -18.50
CA ALA A 378 -16.30 7.39 -17.96
C ALA A 378 -15.36 8.60 -18.17
N ASP A 379 -14.44 8.55 -19.13
CA ASP A 379 -13.52 9.65 -19.42
C ASP A 379 -14.29 10.92 -19.80
N HIS A 380 -15.32 10.78 -20.67
CA HIS A 380 -16.17 11.91 -21.03
C HIS A 380 -16.87 12.50 -19.79
N LEU A 381 -17.36 11.67 -18.87
CA LEU A 381 -18.05 12.16 -17.68
C LEU A 381 -17.11 13.02 -16.81
N LEU A 382 -15.84 12.65 -16.69
CA LEU A 382 -14.85 13.42 -15.92
C LEU A 382 -14.45 14.74 -16.61
N LEU A 383 -14.56 14.81 -17.95
CA LEU A 383 -14.23 15.97 -18.77
C LEU A 383 -15.38 16.94 -19.01
N CYS A 384 -16.62 16.46 -19.05
CA CYS A 384 -17.78 17.25 -19.48
C CYS A 384 -17.91 18.55 -18.68
N ARG A 385 -18.14 19.67 -19.37
CA ARG A 385 -18.28 21.00 -18.75
C ARG A 385 -19.70 21.32 -18.29
N ARG A 386 -20.71 20.53 -18.72
CA ARG A 386 -22.10 20.74 -18.31
C ARG A 386 -22.34 20.28 -16.88
N GLY A 387 -23.15 21.03 -16.15
CA GLY A 387 -23.44 20.81 -14.72
C GLY A 387 -22.37 21.37 -13.79
N GLY A 388 -22.68 21.53 -12.52
CA GLY A 388 -21.83 22.15 -11.51
C GLY A 388 -20.81 21.21 -10.85
N GLN A 389 -20.80 19.91 -11.21
CA GLN A 389 -20.04 18.88 -10.49
C GLN A 389 -18.53 19.11 -10.48
N ARG A 390 -17.97 19.67 -11.56
CA ARG A 390 -16.52 19.99 -11.60
C ARG A 390 -16.17 21.10 -10.60
N PHE A 391 -17.06 22.09 -10.41
CA PHE A 391 -16.89 23.15 -9.42
C PHE A 391 -17.00 22.58 -8.00
N ARG A 392 -17.94 21.66 -7.74
CA ARG A 392 -18.04 20.98 -6.44
C ARG A 392 -16.76 20.22 -6.09
N ARG A 393 -16.20 19.46 -7.06
CA ARG A 393 -14.93 18.75 -6.87
C ARG A 393 -13.79 19.73 -6.54
N HIS A 394 -13.68 20.82 -7.28
CA HIS A 394 -12.69 21.86 -7.05
C HIS A 394 -12.85 22.49 -5.65
N GLY A 395 -14.05 22.93 -5.30
CA GLY A 395 -14.35 23.52 -4.01
C GLY A 395 -14.07 22.57 -2.84
N ALA A 396 -14.41 21.28 -2.96
CA ALA A 396 -14.14 20.31 -1.93
C ALA A 396 -12.63 20.18 -1.61
N ILE A 397 -11.77 20.19 -2.64
CA ILE A 397 -10.32 20.16 -2.45
C ILE A 397 -9.82 21.46 -1.80
N MET A 398 -10.35 22.60 -2.21
CA MET A 398 -10.01 23.91 -1.60
C MET A 398 -10.36 23.92 -0.10
N HIS A 399 -11.53 23.40 0.28
CA HIS A 399 -11.95 23.33 1.69
C HIS A 399 -11.01 22.43 2.52
N VAL A 400 -10.66 21.25 2.01
CA VAL A 400 -9.69 20.35 2.68
C VAL A 400 -8.34 21.04 2.85
N LEU A 401 -7.87 21.76 1.82
CA LEU A 401 -6.63 22.52 1.89
C LEU A 401 -6.67 23.61 2.94
N ARG A 402 -7.76 24.38 2.99
CA ARG A 402 -8.00 25.41 4.01
C ARG A 402 -7.98 24.81 5.42
N GLU A 403 -8.67 23.68 5.64
CA GLU A 403 -8.66 22.98 6.93
C GLU A 403 -7.23 22.63 7.38
N PHE A 404 -6.38 22.15 6.47
CA PHE A 404 -5.00 21.82 6.80
C PHE A 404 -4.20 23.06 7.19
N ILE A 405 -4.26 24.13 6.38
CA ILE A 405 -3.54 25.37 6.66
C ILE A 405 -3.99 25.94 8.01
N ALA A 406 -5.30 26.02 8.24
CA ALA A 406 -5.85 26.53 9.50
C ALA A 406 -5.45 25.66 10.72
N SER A 407 -5.36 24.35 10.54
CA SER A 407 -4.98 23.43 11.63
C SER A 407 -3.54 23.61 12.11
N THR A 408 -2.66 24.15 11.29
CA THR A 408 -1.26 24.41 11.65
C THR A 408 -1.06 25.67 12.50
N ARG A 409 -2.02 26.60 12.48
CA ARG A 409 -1.94 27.92 13.14
C ARG A 409 -0.73 28.79 12.70
N LEU A 410 -0.14 28.48 11.55
CA LEU A 410 1.01 29.20 11.01
C LEU A 410 0.61 30.44 10.19
N ALA A 411 -0.61 30.46 9.67
CA ALA A 411 -1.14 31.58 8.91
C ALA A 411 -1.84 32.57 9.85
N SER A 412 -1.60 33.85 9.66
CA SER A 412 -2.35 34.91 10.33
C SER A 412 -3.82 34.92 9.87
N TYR A 413 -4.02 34.68 8.57
CA TYR A 413 -5.33 34.61 7.94
C TYR A 413 -5.30 33.75 6.66
N VAL A 414 -6.45 33.13 6.30
CA VAL A 414 -6.62 32.35 5.07
C VAL A 414 -7.85 32.84 4.33
N SER A 415 -7.64 33.43 3.15
CA SER A 415 -8.71 33.91 2.26
C SER A 415 -9.05 32.84 1.22
N MET A 416 -10.35 32.69 0.93
CA MET A 416 -10.85 31.82 -0.13
C MET A 416 -11.35 32.66 -1.29
N GLU A 417 -11.10 32.22 -2.54
CA GLU A 417 -11.54 32.91 -3.76
C GLU A 417 -11.20 34.43 -3.74
N MET A 418 -9.98 34.76 -3.32
CA MET A 418 -9.54 36.13 -3.15
C MET A 418 -9.43 36.84 -4.51
N PRO A 419 -10.13 37.97 -4.74
CA PRO A 419 -9.98 38.77 -5.96
C PRO A 419 -8.57 39.31 -6.09
N VAL A 420 -7.92 39.11 -7.25
CA VAL A 420 -6.59 39.70 -7.50
C VAL A 420 -6.64 41.20 -7.55
N ALA A 421 -7.82 41.77 -7.87
CA ALA A 421 -8.08 43.22 -7.84
C ALA A 421 -7.90 43.85 -6.43
N ASN A 422 -7.89 43.09 -5.35
CA ASN A 422 -7.53 43.58 -4.01
C ASN A 422 -6.09 44.08 -3.94
N TYR A 423 -5.27 43.74 -4.94
CA TYR A 423 -3.91 44.27 -5.12
C TYR A 423 -3.86 45.16 -6.37
N PRO A 424 -4.14 46.48 -6.27
CA PRO A 424 -4.23 47.39 -7.43
C PRO A 424 -2.95 47.41 -8.29
N ILE A 425 -1.79 47.11 -7.68
CA ILE A 425 -0.49 47.02 -8.35
C ILE A 425 -0.44 45.91 -9.41
N THR A 426 -1.41 44.98 -9.41
CA THR A 426 -1.52 43.86 -10.36
C THR A 426 -2.42 44.17 -11.56
N ALA A 427 -2.92 45.41 -11.66
CA ALA A 427 -3.80 45.83 -12.77
C ALA A 427 -3.16 45.55 -14.14
N GLY A 428 -3.93 44.97 -15.04
CA GLY A 428 -3.47 44.62 -16.39
C GLY A 428 -2.63 43.34 -16.50
N LEU A 429 -2.21 42.72 -15.38
CA LEU A 429 -1.42 41.50 -15.39
C LEU A 429 -2.30 40.22 -15.45
N VAL A 430 -3.55 40.33 -15.06
CA VAL A 430 -4.56 39.23 -15.10
C VAL A 430 -5.87 39.70 -15.70
N ALA A 431 -6.70 38.78 -16.11
CA ALA A 431 -8.02 39.13 -16.63
C ALA A 431 -8.90 39.78 -15.54
N PRO A 432 -9.80 40.73 -15.94
CA PRO A 432 -10.78 41.31 -15.00
C PRO A 432 -11.57 40.19 -14.28
N GLY A 433 -11.70 40.29 -12.96
CA GLY A 433 -12.40 39.33 -12.12
C GLY A 433 -11.58 38.08 -11.78
N ALA A 434 -10.29 38.03 -12.09
CA ALA A 434 -9.40 36.93 -11.70
C ALA A 434 -9.38 36.80 -10.18
N ARG A 435 -9.42 35.53 -9.73
CA ARG A 435 -9.40 35.17 -8.30
C ARG A 435 -8.33 34.11 -8.05
N VAL A 436 -7.76 34.15 -6.87
CA VAL A 436 -6.89 33.13 -6.33
C VAL A 436 -7.72 32.24 -5.43
N ASP A 437 -7.64 30.92 -5.61
CA ASP A 437 -8.48 29.97 -4.90
C ASP A 437 -8.27 29.99 -3.38
N VAL A 438 -6.99 30.03 -2.94
CA VAL A 438 -6.62 30.13 -1.52
C VAL A 438 -5.44 31.08 -1.38
N ALA A 439 -5.60 32.15 -0.62
CA ALA A 439 -4.50 33.01 -0.22
C ALA A 439 -4.18 32.80 1.25
N VAL A 440 -2.91 32.52 1.53
CA VAL A 440 -2.37 32.28 2.87
C VAL A 440 -1.54 33.48 3.27
N HIS A 441 -1.99 34.21 4.27
CA HIS A 441 -1.31 35.35 4.79
C HIS A 441 -0.43 34.97 5.97
N ARG A 442 0.88 35.19 5.82
CA ARG A 442 1.89 34.85 6.84
C ARG A 442 2.76 36.09 7.10
N PRO A 443 3.39 36.20 8.28
CA PRO A 443 4.33 37.28 8.56
C PRO A 443 5.50 37.36 7.56
N GLU A 444 5.93 36.21 7.03
CA GLU A 444 7.04 36.08 6.08
C GLU A 444 6.65 36.41 4.64
N GLY A 445 5.36 36.62 4.36
CA GLY A 445 4.85 36.95 3.03
C GLY A 445 3.66 36.10 2.61
N ASP A 446 2.89 36.62 1.69
CA ASP A 446 1.69 35.97 1.17
C ASP A 446 1.99 34.80 0.23
N GLN A 447 1.18 33.76 0.29
CA GLN A 447 1.22 32.61 -0.63
C GLN A 447 -0.13 32.48 -1.34
N TRP A 448 -0.11 32.53 -2.65
CA TRP A 448 -1.28 32.39 -3.49
C TRP A 448 -1.34 30.99 -4.11
N LEU A 449 -2.34 30.20 -3.73
CA LEU A 449 -2.55 28.86 -4.23
C LEU A 449 -3.74 28.81 -5.19
N ASP A 450 -3.56 28.17 -6.33
CA ASP A 450 -4.62 27.96 -7.32
C ASP A 450 -4.75 26.46 -7.59
N VAL A 451 -5.92 25.91 -7.23
CA VAL A 451 -6.24 24.49 -7.31
C VAL A 451 -6.68 24.13 -8.72
N VAL A 452 -6.09 23.11 -9.29
CA VAL A 452 -6.51 22.61 -10.59
C VAL A 452 -6.57 21.10 -10.64
N VAL A 453 -7.68 20.55 -11.15
CA VAL A 453 -7.85 19.11 -11.39
C VAL A 453 -8.02 18.90 -12.89
N VAL A 454 -7.06 18.22 -13.51
CA VAL A 454 -7.08 17.90 -14.93
C VAL A 454 -7.36 16.42 -15.15
N HIS A 455 -8.02 16.09 -16.26
CA HIS A 455 -8.13 14.70 -16.68
C HIS A 455 -7.04 14.41 -17.72
N PRO A 456 -6.17 13.40 -17.50
CA PRO A 456 -5.02 13.21 -18.38
C PRO A 456 -5.37 12.55 -19.71
N ILE A 457 -6.53 11.88 -19.82
CA ILE A 457 -6.99 11.29 -21.08
C ILE A 457 -7.51 12.40 -22.00
N SER A 458 -7.05 12.40 -23.24
CA SER A 458 -7.41 13.38 -24.26
C SER A 458 -8.00 12.67 -25.48
N SER A 459 -8.97 13.31 -26.13
CA SER A 459 -9.51 12.83 -27.41
C SER A 459 -8.54 13.02 -28.58
N GLY A 460 -7.57 13.93 -28.46
CA GLY A 460 -6.55 14.17 -29.48
C GLY A 460 -5.40 13.17 -29.41
N THR A 461 -5.20 12.38 -30.47
CA THR A 461 -4.21 11.29 -30.54
C THR A 461 -2.78 11.78 -30.27
N ALA A 462 -2.36 12.90 -30.83
CA ALA A 462 -1.01 13.46 -30.61
C ALA A 462 -0.79 13.85 -29.14
N MET A 463 -1.77 14.48 -28.52
CA MET A 463 -1.73 14.83 -27.10
C MET A 463 -1.72 13.60 -26.22
N LEU A 464 -2.52 12.59 -26.54
CA LEU A 464 -2.57 11.34 -25.79
C LEU A 464 -1.22 10.60 -25.83
N ARG A 465 -0.58 10.51 -27.00
CA ARG A 465 0.78 9.94 -27.16
C ARG A 465 1.82 10.72 -26.37
N ARG A 466 1.77 12.06 -26.39
CA ARG A 466 2.67 12.90 -25.57
C ARG A 466 2.48 12.64 -24.07
N ARG A 467 1.25 12.41 -23.63
CA ARG A 467 0.95 12.08 -22.21
C ARG A 467 1.36 10.67 -21.85
N ALA A 468 1.39 9.75 -22.81
CA ALA A 468 1.87 8.39 -22.62
C ALA A 468 3.40 8.29 -22.52
N SER A 469 4.17 9.26 -23.05
CA SER A 469 5.63 9.23 -22.99
C SER A 469 6.22 9.58 -21.62
N GLY A 470 5.43 10.18 -20.70
CA GLY A 470 5.95 10.56 -19.38
C GLY A 470 4.87 10.80 -18.35
N ALA A 471 5.13 10.33 -17.13
CA ALA A 471 4.26 10.60 -15.99
C ALA A 471 4.15 12.12 -15.78
N ALA A 472 3.00 12.56 -15.24
CA ALA A 472 2.75 13.95 -14.85
C ALA A 472 2.64 14.99 -16.00
N SER A 473 2.70 14.61 -17.28
CA SER A 473 2.70 15.63 -18.35
C SER A 473 1.46 16.53 -18.32
N ALA A 474 0.27 15.97 -18.06
CA ALA A 474 -0.97 16.75 -17.97
C ALA A 474 -0.97 17.72 -16.77
N VAL A 475 -0.44 17.29 -15.63
CA VAL A 475 -0.34 18.10 -14.42
C VAL A 475 0.69 19.20 -14.59
N ARG A 476 1.86 18.89 -15.18
CA ARG A 476 2.90 19.91 -15.50
C ARG A 476 2.40 20.97 -16.46
N ASP A 477 1.64 20.58 -17.49
CA ASP A 477 1.02 21.53 -18.43
C ASP A 477 0.04 22.48 -17.69
N ALA A 478 -0.74 21.93 -16.77
CA ALA A 478 -1.67 22.72 -15.95
C ALA A 478 -0.93 23.67 -15.02
N GLU A 479 0.12 23.21 -14.32
CA GLU A 479 0.96 24.07 -13.47
C GLU A 479 1.61 25.19 -14.28
N ALA A 480 2.19 24.88 -15.43
CA ALA A 480 2.80 25.88 -16.31
C ALA A 480 1.79 26.92 -16.78
N THR A 481 0.56 26.50 -17.13
CA THR A 481 -0.51 27.40 -17.52
C THR A 481 -0.88 28.34 -16.38
N LYS A 482 -1.06 27.82 -15.17
CA LYS A 482 -1.40 28.62 -13.99
C LYS A 482 -0.28 29.61 -13.61
N ARG A 483 1.00 29.19 -13.71
CA ARG A 483 2.14 30.09 -13.50
C ARG A 483 2.17 31.23 -14.50
N ARG A 484 1.86 30.98 -15.78
CA ARG A 484 1.75 32.03 -16.79
C ARG A 484 0.60 33.01 -16.50
N THR A 485 -0.52 32.50 -15.97
CA THR A 485 -1.69 33.32 -15.68
C THR A 485 -1.49 34.22 -14.46
N TYR A 486 -0.93 33.70 -13.37
CA TYR A 486 -0.92 34.38 -12.07
C TYR A 486 0.47 34.76 -11.58
N GLY A 487 1.54 34.17 -12.14
CA GLY A 487 2.90 34.34 -11.59
C GLY A 487 3.39 35.76 -11.56
N ALA A 488 3.21 36.54 -12.65
CA ALA A 488 3.61 37.92 -12.71
C ALA A 488 2.82 38.81 -11.73
N ALA A 489 1.52 38.56 -11.59
CA ALA A 489 0.68 39.33 -10.65
C ALA A 489 1.08 39.03 -9.18
N ALA A 490 1.30 37.75 -8.84
CA ALA A 490 1.75 37.37 -7.51
C ALA A 490 3.10 38.01 -7.17
N GLN A 491 4.07 37.92 -8.08
CA GLN A 491 5.38 38.54 -7.89
C GLN A 491 5.26 40.05 -7.66
N ARG A 492 4.41 40.74 -8.45
CA ARG A 492 4.17 42.18 -8.29
C ARG A 492 3.50 42.52 -6.95
N ALA A 493 2.64 41.62 -6.46
CA ALA A 493 1.98 41.77 -5.16
C ALA A 493 2.89 41.38 -3.98
N GLY A 494 4.13 40.95 -4.20
CA GLY A 494 5.03 40.46 -3.16
C GLY A 494 4.63 39.07 -2.63
N ALA A 495 3.78 38.31 -3.36
CA ALA A 495 3.33 36.99 -2.98
C ALA A 495 4.05 35.87 -3.78
N SER A 496 4.16 34.70 -3.18
CA SER A 496 4.60 33.50 -3.89
C SER A 496 3.41 32.76 -4.51
N PHE A 497 3.49 32.45 -5.81
CA PHE A 497 2.42 31.70 -6.50
C PHE A 497 2.71 30.21 -6.55
N ILE A 498 1.74 29.42 -6.10
CA ILE A 498 1.83 27.96 -6.00
C ILE A 498 0.67 27.29 -6.76
N PRO A 499 0.90 26.71 -7.93
CA PRO A 499 -0.12 25.90 -8.58
C PRO A 499 -0.32 24.61 -7.80
N PHE A 500 -1.54 24.38 -7.32
CA PHE A 500 -1.90 23.20 -6.53
C PHE A 500 -2.65 22.21 -7.41
N ALA A 501 -1.88 21.46 -8.23
CA ALA A 501 -2.39 20.68 -9.34
C ALA A 501 -2.48 19.17 -9.05
N PHE A 502 -3.57 18.56 -9.57
CA PHE A 502 -3.78 17.11 -9.58
C PHE A 502 -4.34 16.65 -10.91
N ASP A 503 -4.15 15.37 -11.22
CA ASP A 503 -5.03 14.73 -12.20
C ASP A 503 -6.14 13.92 -11.53
N THR A 504 -7.12 13.51 -12.32
CA THR A 504 -8.28 12.76 -11.82
C THR A 504 -7.93 11.36 -11.30
N PHE A 505 -6.80 10.79 -11.68
CA PHE A 505 -6.33 9.51 -11.14
C PHE A 505 -5.53 9.67 -9.84
N GLY A 506 -5.27 10.93 -9.42
CA GLY A 506 -4.65 11.26 -8.14
C GLY A 506 -3.16 11.60 -8.23
N PHE A 507 -2.59 11.71 -9.43
CA PHE A 507 -1.22 12.19 -9.56
C PHE A 507 -1.14 13.64 -9.09
N ARG A 508 -0.18 13.93 -8.21
CA ARG A 508 0.00 15.24 -7.58
C ARG A 508 1.16 16.00 -8.21
N GLY A 509 0.91 17.26 -8.55
CA GLY A 509 1.90 18.16 -9.10
C GLY A 509 3.00 18.54 -8.10
N GLU A 510 4.08 19.09 -8.63
CA GLU A 510 5.26 19.48 -7.86
C GLU A 510 4.95 20.62 -6.90
N GLY A 511 4.19 21.64 -7.35
CA GLY A 511 3.77 22.75 -6.50
C GLY A 511 3.02 22.28 -5.25
N ALA A 512 2.04 21.41 -5.43
CA ALA A 512 1.28 20.81 -4.33
C ALA A 512 2.16 19.95 -3.41
N ARG A 513 3.10 19.19 -3.98
CA ARG A 513 4.03 18.35 -3.22
C ARG A 513 4.93 19.18 -2.31
N VAL A 514 5.56 20.20 -2.88
CA VAL A 514 6.49 21.07 -2.15
C VAL A 514 5.77 21.88 -1.08
N PHE A 515 4.61 22.45 -1.42
CA PHE A 515 3.81 23.23 -0.46
C PHE A 515 3.43 22.38 0.77
N LEU A 516 2.86 21.20 0.56
CA LEU A 516 2.46 20.33 1.68
C LEU A 516 3.66 19.87 2.52
N ALA A 517 4.81 19.60 1.90
CA ALA A 517 6.01 19.20 2.60
C ALA A 517 6.58 20.34 3.46
N ASN A 518 6.55 21.57 2.96
CA ASN A 518 6.98 22.76 3.70
C ASN A 518 6.02 23.02 4.87
N LEU A 519 4.71 23.04 4.58
CA LEU A 519 3.68 23.22 5.61
C LEU A 519 3.79 22.19 6.73
N ALA A 520 4.07 20.91 6.40
CA ALA A 520 4.24 19.86 7.40
C ALA A 520 5.51 20.05 8.25
N ARG A 521 6.60 20.52 7.64
CA ARG A 521 7.85 20.82 8.36
C ARG A 521 7.66 21.98 9.33
N ASP A 522 7.08 23.08 8.84
CA ASP A 522 6.82 24.26 9.65
C ASP A 522 5.87 23.94 10.82
N ALA A 523 4.80 23.15 10.55
CA ALA A 523 3.87 22.69 11.58
C ALA A 523 4.55 21.80 12.62
N ALA A 524 5.42 20.88 12.19
CA ALA A 524 6.14 20.02 13.12
C ALA A 524 7.11 20.79 14.02
N VAL A 525 7.77 21.83 13.49
CA VAL A 525 8.61 22.74 14.29
C VAL A 525 7.76 23.47 15.34
N ALA A 526 6.61 24.03 14.92
CA ALA A 526 5.71 24.73 15.83
C ALA A 526 5.15 23.79 16.94
N MET A 527 4.82 22.53 16.61
CA MET A 527 4.33 21.55 17.59
C MET A 527 5.40 21.14 18.60
N VAL A 528 6.64 20.98 18.17
CA VAL A 528 7.76 20.62 19.08
C VAL A 528 8.14 21.80 19.96
N GLY A 529 8.17 23.03 19.42
CA GLY A 529 8.47 24.25 20.17
C GLY A 529 7.37 24.67 21.16
N SER A 530 6.12 24.23 20.96
CA SER A 530 4.98 24.54 21.83
C SER A 530 4.85 23.62 23.05
N ASN A 531 5.54 22.48 23.07
CA ASN A 531 5.62 21.56 24.20
C ASN A 531 7.09 21.32 24.58
N PRO A 532 7.73 22.24 25.31
CA PRO A 532 9.04 21.95 25.85
C PRO A 532 8.91 20.75 26.84
N PRO A 533 9.89 19.84 26.85
CA PRO A 533 9.92 18.80 27.89
C PRO A 533 9.89 19.48 29.27
N ILE A 534 9.09 18.92 30.19
CA ILE A 534 8.69 19.47 31.50
C ILE A 534 9.88 19.79 32.42
N ALA A 535 11.10 19.87 31.98
CA ALA A 535 12.28 20.03 32.83
C ALA A 535 13.45 20.81 32.26
N SER A 536 13.27 21.82 31.42
CA SER A 536 14.41 22.74 31.18
C SER A 536 13.96 24.18 30.92
N THR A 537 14.54 25.07 31.70
CA THR A 537 14.33 26.52 31.63
C THR A 537 15.22 27.22 30.59
N ASP A 538 16.02 26.47 29.81
CA ASP A 538 16.96 27.02 28.86
C ASP A 538 16.45 26.96 27.42
N ALA A 539 16.43 28.10 26.74
CA ALA A 539 16.07 28.25 25.33
C ALA A 539 17.00 27.48 24.36
N ALA A 540 18.05 26.84 24.89
CA ALA A 540 18.97 25.97 24.13
C ALA A 540 18.44 24.55 23.87
N ASP A 541 17.34 24.14 24.52
CA ASP A 541 16.81 22.78 24.46
C ASP A 541 15.69 22.57 23.43
N ILE A 542 15.48 23.49 22.50
CA ILE A 542 14.61 23.24 21.33
C ILE A 542 15.32 22.21 20.44
N PRO A 543 14.80 20.99 20.30
CA PRO A 543 15.48 19.98 19.49
C PRO A 543 15.62 20.48 18.05
N PRO A 544 16.81 20.37 17.45
CA PRO A 544 17.04 20.85 16.10
C PRO A 544 16.07 20.20 15.10
N PRO A 545 15.74 20.87 13.98
CA PRO A 545 14.69 20.45 13.02
C PRO A 545 14.91 19.09 12.33
N HIS A 546 15.89 18.32 12.77
CA HIS A 546 16.25 16.99 12.24
C HIS A 546 16.15 15.85 13.26
N THR A 547 15.55 16.07 14.43
CA THR A 547 15.35 15.00 15.42
C THR A 547 14.46 13.87 14.90
N PRO A 548 14.57 12.64 15.43
CA PRO A 548 13.66 11.55 15.10
C PRO A 548 12.18 11.91 15.32
N LEU A 549 11.87 12.65 16.39
CA LEU A 549 10.51 13.12 16.67
C LEU A 549 9.99 14.06 15.58
N HIS A 550 10.77 15.08 15.20
CA HIS A 550 10.41 16.00 14.13
C HIS A 550 10.14 15.25 12.82
N ARG A 551 11.04 14.34 12.41
CA ARG A 551 10.84 13.52 11.21
C ARG A 551 9.59 12.65 11.28
N SER A 552 9.28 12.09 12.45
CA SER A 552 8.06 11.30 12.69
C SER A 552 6.80 12.15 12.54
N LEU A 553 6.77 13.36 13.12
CA LEU A 553 5.65 14.31 12.99
C LEU A 553 5.43 14.75 11.54
N VAL A 554 6.48 15.12 10.83
CA VAL A 554 6.39 15.47 9.39
C VAL A 554 5.80 14.31 8.60
N SER A 555 6.28 13.08 8.83
CA SER A 555 5.78 11.89 8.15
C SER A 555 4.30 11.62 8.47
N ALA A 556 3.89 11.78 9.72
CA ALA A 556 2.50 11.60 10.16
C ALA A 556 1.56 12.62 9.51
N LEU A 557 1.93 13.93 9.53
CA LEU A 557 1.17 15.00 8.89
C LEU A 557 1.05 14.78 7.39
N MET A 558 2.16 14.48 6.71
CA MET A 558 2.17 14.21 5.27
C MET A 558 1.30 13.01 4.91
N THR A 559 1.31 11.94 5.70
CA THR A 559 0.48 10.76 5.50
C THR A 559 -1.00 11.11 5.65
N LYS A 560 -1.37 11.78 6.75
CA LYS A 560 -2.74 12.21 7.04
C LYS A 560 -3.29 13.10 5.94
N TRP A 561 -2.55 14.15 5.56
CA TRP A 561 -3.00 15.10 4.54
C TRP A 561 -3.08 14.48 3.15
N THR A 562 -2.10 13.66 2.79
CA THR A 562 -2.11 12.95 1.50
C THR A 562 -3.30 12.01 1.39
N ARG A 563 -3.62 11.24 2.43
CA ARG A 563 -4.82 10.38 2.47
C ARG A 563 -6.10 11.19 2.34
N ARG A 564 -6.25 12.24 3.13
CA ARG A 564 -7.47 13.07 3.14
C ARG A 564 -7.71 13.74 1.78
N ILE A 565 -6.68 14.31 1.13
CA ILE A 565 -6.81 14.89 -0.22
C ILE A 565 -7.16 13.81 -1.25
N ALA A 566 -6.47 12.66 -1.19
CA ALA A 566 -6.72 11.56 -2.12
C ALA A 566 -8.15 11.00 -1.97
N CYS A 567 -8.64 10.82 -0.75
CA CYS A 567 -10.02 10.44 -0.48
C CYS A 567 -11.01 11.46 -1.04
N CYS A 568 -10.82 12.75 -0.72
CA CYS A 568 -11.67 13.83 -1.22
C CYS A 568 -11.73 13.84 -2.76
N LEU A 569 -10.58 13.75 -3.43
CA LEU A 569 -10.53 13.74 -4.90
C LEU A 569 -11.28 12.55 -5.49
N GLN A 570 -11.07 11.33 -4.97
CA GLN A 570 -11.68 10.13 -5.53
C GLN A 570 -13.17 10.02 -5.19
N MET A 571 -13.59 10.45 -4.00
CA MET A 571 -15.02 10.58 -3.67
C MET A 571 -15.72 11.54 -4.64
N GLN A 572 -15.16 12.71 -4.87
CA GLN A 572 -15.75 13.71 -5.77
C GLN A 572 -15.76 13.25 -7.24
N ASN A 573 -14.76 12.48 -7.67
CA ASN A 573 -14.77 11.82 -8.97
C ASN A 573 -15.91 10.79 -9.08
N ALA A 574 -16.06 9.95 -8.06
CA ALA A 574 -17.10 8.92 -8.02
C ALA A 574 -18.51 9.51 -7.99
N ILE A 575 -18.74 10.50 -7.14
CA ILE A 575 -20.02 11.25 -7.09
C ILE A 575 -20.34 11.86 -8.46
N LEU A 576 -19.34 12.50 -9.10
CA LEU A 576 -19.50 13.10 -10.42
C LEU A 576 -19.88 12.05 -11.47
N ILE A 577 -19.23 10.90 -11.49
CA ILE A 577 -19.54 9.79 -12.42
C ILE A 577 -20.95 9.26 -12.13
N ARG A 578 -21.27 8.98 -10.88
CA ARG A 578 -22.57 8.42 -10.46
C ARG A 578 -23.73 9.34 -10.83
N GLU A 579 -23.66 10.63 -10.51
CA GLU A 579 -24.71 11.59 -10.82
C GLU A 579 -24.90 11.78 -12.33
N ARG A 580 -23.81 11.88 -13.09
CA ARG A 580 -23.89 12.04 -14.55
C ARG A 580 -24.38 10.79 -15.26
N ARG A 581 -23.99 9.61 -14.77
CA ARG A 581 -24.53 8.34 -15.24
C ARG A 581 -26.02 8.25 -15.00
N ALA A 582 -26.50 8.62 -13.82
CA ALA A 582 -27.92 8.63 -13.50
C ALA A 582 -28.68 9.61 -14.40
N ALA A 583 -28.15 10.80 -14.64
CA ALA A 583 -28.76 11.77 -15.57
C ALA A 583 -28.78 11.27 -17.03
N ALA A 584 -27.73 10.62 -17.49
CA ALA A 584 -27.69 10.01 -18.83
C ALA A 584 -28.70 8.86 -18.96
N TRP A 585 -28.85 8.04 -17.94
CA TRP A 585 -29.85 6.97 -17.90
C TRP A 585 -31.29 7.53 -17.92
N ALA A 586 -31.55 8.55 -17.10
CA ALA A 586 -32.89 9.20 -17.10
C ALA A 586 -33.27 9.79 -18.49
N LEU A 587 -32.28 10.35 -19.22
CA LEU A 587 -32.50 10.82 -20.58
C LEU A 587 -32.82 9.68 -21.56
N ALA A 588 -32.10 8.55 -21.45
CA ALA A 588 -32.31 7.40 -22.29
C ALA A 588 -33.66 6.75 -22.07
N THR A 589 -34.17 6.72 -20.83
CA THR A 589 -35.47 6.11 -20.47
C THR A 589 -36.65 7.04 -20.69
N SER A 590 -36.50 8.37 -20.63
CA SER A 590 -37.57 9.34 -20.83
C SER A 590 -37.85 9.68 -22.30
N GLY A 591 -37.01 9.21 -23.23
CA GLY A 591 -37.12 9.59 -24.65
C GLY A 591 -36.86 11.10 -24.92
N ALA A 592 -36.45 11.85 -23.91
CA ALA A 592 -36.18 13.28 -24.03
C ALA A 592 -34.91 13.52 -24.84
N ARG A 593 -34.98 14.37 -25.87
CA ARG A 593 -33.80 14.78 -26.62
C ARG A 593 -32.88 15.66 -25.74
N PRO A 594 -31.57 15.44 -25.74
CA PRO A 594 -30.63 16.35 -25.05
C PRO A 594 -30.85 17.77 -25.62
N SER A 595 -31.01 18.75 -24.75
CA SER A 595 -31.19 20.14 -25.17
C SER A 595 -29.97 20.57 -25.98
N ARG A 596 -30.12 20.81 -27.28
CA ARG A 596 -29.13 21.50 -28.10
C ARG A 596 -28.99 22.91 -27.55
N GLY A 597 -28.14 23.12 -26.58
CA GLY A 597 -27.79 24.44 -26.06
C GLY A 597 -26.97 25.17 -27.11
N GLY A 598 -27.38 26.39 -27.39
CA GLY A 598 -26.82 27.29 -28.36
C GLY A 598 -25.29 27.44 -28.30
N SER A 599 -24.80 27.88 -29.42
CA SER A 599 -23.42 28.18 -29.80
C SER A 599 -22.48 28.49 -28.66
N ALA A 600 -21.31 27.87 -28.70
CA ALA A 600 -20.17 28.25 -27.92
C ALA A 600 -19.87 29.74 -28.11
N ALA A 601 -20.14 30.56 -27.10
CA ALA A 601 -19.48 31.82 -26.95
C ALA A 601 -18.00 31.50 -26.67
N ARG A 602 -17.15 31.82 -27.61
CA ARG A 602 -15.74 32.09 -27.36
C ARG A 602 -15.74 33.33 -26.48
N ASP A 603 -15.47 33.14 -25.19
CA ASP A 603 -14.85 34.21 -24.40
C ASP A 603 -14.43 33.62 -23.07
N GLY A 604 -13.15 33.79 -22.73
CA GLY A 604 -12.58 33.58 -21.44
C GLY A 604 -13.05 34.67 -20.45
N GLY A 605 -14.31 34.65 -20.11
CA GLY A 605 -14.89 35.48 -19.07
C GLY A 605 -15.66 34.58 -18.10
N TYR A 606 -15.20 34.48 -16.87
CA TYR A 606 -15.98 33.93 -15.76
C TYR A 606 -17.10 34.91 -15.46
N ALA A 607 -18.25 34.73 -16.12
CA ALA A 607 -19.45 35.46 -15.73
C ALA A 607 -19.96 34.87 -14.40
N THR A 608 -19.76 35.62 -13.35
CA THR A 608 -20.35 35.44 -12.03
C THR A 608 -21.87 35.58 -12.13
N ARG A 609 -22.61 34.47 -12.17
CA ARG A 609 -23.94 34.45 -11.60
C ARG A 609 -23.81 33.90 -10.19
N GLY A 610 -23.84 34.80 -9.21
CA GLY A 610 -24.03 34.48 -7.82
C GLY A 610 -25.31 33.66 -7.66
N ARG A 611 -25.18 32.37 -7.44
CA ARG A 611 -26.18 31.58 -6.73
C ARG A 611 -25.55 31.27 -5.39
N ALA A 612 -26.20 31.75 -4.36
CA ALA A 612 -25.98 31.40 -2.99
C ALA A 612 -25.78 29.87 -2.88
N VAL A 613 -24.72 29.47 -2.25
CA VAL A 613 -24.50 28.09 -1.79
C VAL A 613 -25.68 27.80 -0.88
N ASP A 614 -26.47 26.77 -1.20
CA ASP A 614 -27.62 26.36 -0.41
C ASP A 614 -27.12 25.92 0.98
N PRO A 615 -27.43 26.66 2.06
CA PRO A 615 -27.00 26.33 3.41
C PRO A 615 -27.51 24.99 3.91
N LEU A 616 -28.54 24.42 3.25
CA LEU A 616 -29.15 23.14 3.62
C LEU A 616 -28.33 21.93 3.16
N LEU A 617 -27.54 22.06 2.08
CA LEU A 617 -26.63 20.99 1.64
C LEU A 617 -25.39 20.88 2.55
N ASP A 618 -24.94 21.96 3.13
CA ASP A 618 -23.87 21.97 4.12
C ASP A 618 -24.34 21.34 5.45
N GLN A 619 -25.59 21.57 5.85
CA GLN A 619 -26.21 20.99 7.04
C GLN A 619 -26.52 19.48 6.90
N ALA A 620 -26.88 19.00 5.71
CA ALA A 620 -27.15 17.56 5.49
C ALA A 620 -25.88 16.71 5.56
N TYR A 621 -24.78 17.22 5.01
CA TYR A 621 -23.47 16.58 5.10
C TYR A 621 -22.96 16.50 6.55
N TRP A 622 -23.16 17.56 7.35
CA TRP A 622 -22.73 17.64 8.75
C TRP A 622 -23.71 17.01 9.74
N ARG A 623 -24.98 16.81 9.38
CA ARG A 623 -25.97 16.11 10.25
C ARG A 623 -25.78 14.61 10.24
N SER A 624 -25.32 14.01 9.12
CA SER A 624 -25.03 12.57 9.07
C SER A 624 -23.83 12.18 9.97
N GLU A 625 -22.88 13.10 10.21
CA GLU A 625 -21.75 12.84 11.12
C GLU A 625 -22.09 13.03 12.63
N ARG A 626 -23.15 13.78 12.97
CA ARG A 626 -23.54 14.01 14.38
C ARG A 626 -24.52 12.97 14.95
N GLY A 627 -25.12 12.14 14.12
CA GLY A 627 -26.09 11.14 14.53
C GLY A 627 -25.50 9.84 15.12
N HIS A 628 -24.20 9.65 15.10
CA HIS A 628 -23.55 8.39 15.50
C HIS A 628 -22.67 8.47 16.76
N TYR A 629 -22.68 9.60 17.50
CA TYR A 629 -21.94 9.74 18.77
C TYR A 629 -22.83 10.16 19.93
N GLY A 630 -24.04 9.61 20.01
CA GLY A 630 -24.97 9.83 21.12
C GLY A 630 -25.70 8.53 21.42
N GLY A 631 -25.05 7.63 22.15
CA GLY A 631 -25.61 6.38 22.65
C GLY A 631 -24.51 5.57 23.33
#